data_742553adcd2a170f42011d11d67a353d
#
_entry.id   742553adcd2a170f42011d11d67a353d
#
_cell.length_a   1.000
_cell.length_b   1.000
_cell.length_c   1.000
_cell.angle_alpha   90.00
_cell.angle_beta   90.00
_cell.angle_gamma   90.00
#
_symmetry.space_group_name_H-M   'P 1'
#
loop_
_entity.id
_entity.type
_entity.pdbx_description
1 polymer ?
#
loop_
_entity_poly.entity_id
_entity_poly.type
_entity_poly.pdbx_seq_one_letter_code
_entity_poly.pdbx_strand_id
1 'polypeptide(L)'
;DLETQALYFPAALQPTVRVYTSFFGMKEMPFSITPDPAYLYMSPRHQEALGHLLYGTGQFGGFVQLTGEVGTGKTTIVRTLLAQKLPDVDLAMILNPRQSEQEFVASICDELRVSYPAGASLKTLVDALNAHLLAAHAQGRRTVVIIDEAQNLQPSVLEQVRLLTNLETHKEK
;
A
#
# COMPACT_ATOMS: atom_id res chain seq x y z
N ASP A 1 44.18 4.50 -0.26
CA ASP A 1 43.41 3.65 0.67
C ASP A 1 42.81 4.56 1.74
N LEU A 2 41.63 5.10 1.45
CA LEU A 2 40.80 5.79 2.43
C LEU A 2 39.79 4.74 2.94
N GLU A 3 40.15 4.09 4.03
CA GLU A 3 39.23 3.24 4.79
C GLU A 3 38.04 4.07 5.26
N THR A 4 36.86 3.74 4.75
CA THR A 4 35.59 4.28 5.24
C THR A 4 35.37 3.72 6.64
N GLN A 5 35.84 4.44 7.68
CA GLN A 5 35.45 4.16 9.06
C GLN A 5 33.96 4.45 9.19
N ALA A 6 33.14 3.42 9.12
CA ALA A 6 31.76 3.49 9.57
C ALA A 6 31.78 3.81 11.08
N LEU A 7 31.36 5.01 11.46
CA LEU A 7 31.18 5.40 12.85
C LEU A 7 30.05 4.53 13.44
N TYR A 8 30.47 3.44 14.10
CA TYR A 8 29.55 2.59 14.86
C TYR A 8 29.21 3.30 16.17
N PHE A 9 28.03 3.88 16.25
CA PHE A 9 27.48 4.40 17.51
C PHE A 9 26.80 3.23 18.25
N PRO A 10 27.25 2.89 19.47
CA PRO A 10 26.60 1.86 20.25
C PRO A 10 25.15 2.24 20.58
N ALA A 11 24.24 1.27 20.52
CA ALA A 11 22.80 1.45 20.69
C ALA A 11 22.35 2.16 21.98
N ALA A 12 23.25 2.22 23.00
CA ALA A 12 23.01 2.92 24.27
C ALA A 12 23.19 4.45 24.18
N LEU A 13 23.66 4.99 23.06
CA LEU A 13 23.88 6.40 22.79
C LEU A 13 23.04 6.89 21.62
N GLN A 14 21.80 6.41 21.47
CA GLN A 14 20.80 7.14 20.75
C GLN A 14 20.09 8.10 21.71
N PRO A 15 20.71 9.24 22.06
CA PRO A 15 19.91 10.34 22.53
C PRO A 15 19.04 10.69 21.32
N THR A 16 17.74 10.72 21.49
CA THR A 16 16.88 11.54 20.63
C THR A 16 17.42 12.95 20.75
N VAL A 17 18.45 13.29 19.94
CA VAL A 17 19.05 14.61 19.94
C VAL A 17 18.01 15.55 19.34
N ARG A 18 17.12 16.02 20.19
CA ARG A 18 16.18 17.11 19.89
C ARG A 18 16.93 18.43 19.90
N VAL A 19 18.00 18.52 19.09
CA VAL A 19 18.95 19.65 19.13
C VAL A 19 18.27 20.98 18.87
N TYR A 20 17.24 21.01 18.04
CA TYR A 20 16.55 22.25 17.66
C TYR A 20 15.11 22.34 18.15
N THR A 21 14.43 21.23 18.43
CA THR A 21 13.03 21.26 18.87
C THR A 21 12.85 21.98 20.20
N SER A 22 13.76 21.76 21.18
CA SER A 22 13.73 22.45 22.45
C SER A 22 14.08 23.94 22.31
N PHE A 23 15.03 24.28 21.42
CA PHE A 23 15.42 25.67 21.17
C PHE A 23 14.30 26.50 20.55
N PHE A 24 13.55 25.92 19.59
CA PHE A 24 12.43 26.57 18.92
C PHE A 24 11.07 26.31 19.59
N GLY A 25 11.02 25.62 20.73
CA GLY A 25 9.77 25.29 21.43
C GLY A 25 8.83 24.39 20.63
N MET A 26 9.37 23.57 19.72
CA MET A 26 8.58 22.69 18.88
C MET A 26 8.17 21.42 19.66
N LYS A 27 6.93 20.99 19.50
CA LYS A 27 6.41 19.78 20.16
C LYS A 27 6.95 18.49 19.56
N GLU A 28 7.34 18.53 18.29
CA GLU A 28 7.79 17.37 17.51
C GLU A 28 8.78 17.79 16.41
N MET A 29 9.37 16.81 15.73
CA MET A 29 10.36 17.04 14.67
C MET A 29 9.67 17.44 13.35
N PRO A 30 9.78 18.71 12.89
CA PRO A 30 9.06 19.19 11.70
C PRO A 30 9.60 18.64 10.38
N PHE A 31 10.81 18.06 10.39
CA PHE A 31 11.48 17.52 9.19
C PHE A 31 11.53 15.99 9.19
N SER A 32 10.47 15.35 9.68
CA SER A 32 10.31 13.90 9.50
C SER A 32 10.11 13.58 8.03
N ILE A 33 10.87 12.62 7.50
CA ILE A 33 10.69 12.11 6.15
C ILE A 33 9.49 11.15 6.05
N THR A 34 8.94 10.72 7.19
CA THR A 34 7.76 9.85 7.21
C THR A 34 6.52 10.69 6.96
N PRO A 35 5.76 10.43 5.88
CA PRO A 35 4.52 11.15 5.61
C PRO A 35 3.53 10.96 6.76
N ASP A 36 3.06 12.06 7.35
CA ASP A 36 2.04 12.06 8.40
C ASP A 36 0.76 12.71 7.88
N PRO A 37 -0.36 11.96 7.81
CA PRO A 37 -1.65 12.51 7.38
C PRO A 37 -2.14 13.71 8.19
N ALA A 38 -1.70 13.86 9.46
CA ALA A 38 -2.10 14.98 10.31
C ALA A 38 -1.63 16.35 9.78
N TYR A 39 -0.55 16.38 8.99
CA TYR A 39 -0.03 17.59 8.36
C TYR A 39 -0.44 17.78 6.91
N LEU A 40 -1.33 16.93 6.40
CA LEU A 40 -1.79 17.05 5.02
C LEU A 40 -2.65 18.32 4.85
N TYR A 41 -2.14 19.29 4.09
CA TYR A 41 -2.98 20.37 3.58
C TYR A 41 -3.87 19.83 2.46
N MET A 42 -5.16 19.72 2.75
CA MET A 42 -6.15 19.14 1.84
C MET A 42 -6.55 20.19 0.77
N SER A 43 -5.75 20.32 -0.27
CA SER A 43 -6.10 21.16 -1.43
C SER A 43 -7.32 20.58 -2.20
N PRO A 44 -8.00 21.38 -3.06
CA PRO A 44 -9.10 20.88 -3.88
C PRO A 44 -8.73 19.64 -4.71
N ARG A 45 -7.50 19.59 -5.26
CA ARG A 45 -7.00 18.41 -6.01
C ARG A 45 -6.80 17.20 -5.12
N HIS A 46 -6.34 17.39 -3.88
CA HIS A 46 -6.20 16.30 -2.91
C HIS A 46 -7.58 15.76 -2.48
N GLN A 47 -8.58 16.63 -2.31
CA GLN A 47 -9.96 16.24 -2.01
C GLN A 47 -10.58 15.43 -3.15
N GLU A 48 -10.40 15.87 -4.39
CA GLU A 48 -10.83 15.15 -5.57
C GLU A 48 -10.17 13.77 -5.69
N ALA A 49 -8.84 13.70 -5.53
CA ALA A 49 -8.11 12.45 -5.55
C ALA A 49 -8.58 11.47 -4.46
N LEU A 50 -8.77 11.94 -3.23
CA LEU A 50 -9.30 11.13 -2.13
C LEU A 50 -10.74 10.67 -2.43
N GLY A 51 -11.57 11.53 -3.01
CA GLY A 51 -12.91 11.20 -3.45
C GLY A 51 -12.94 10.07 -4.49
N HIS A 52 -12.05 10.11 -5.49
CA HIS A 52 -11.90 9.03 -6.47
C HIS A 52 -11.40 7.72 -5.84
N LEU A 53 -10.46 7.77 -4.91
CA LEU A 53 -10.01 6.59 -4.19
C LEU A 53 -11.14 5.97 -3.36
N LEU A 54 -11.90 6.78 -2.62
CA LEU A 54 -13.06 6.33 -1.86
C LEU A 54 -14.14 5.73 -2.75
N TYR A 55 -14.39 6.35 -3.91
CA TYR A 55 -15.33 5.81 -4.89
C TYR A 55 -14.86 4.44 -5.43
N GLY A 56 -13.57 4.30 -5.74
CA GLY A 56 -12.99 3.03 -6.20
C GLY A 56 -13.02 1.92 -5.15
N THR A 57 -13.03 2.24 -3.85
CA THR A 57 -13.25 1.26 -2.78
C THR A 57 -14.74 0.92 -2.61
N GLY A 58 -15.63 1.61 -3.34
CA GLY A 58 -17.09 1.46 -3.30
C GLY A 58 -17.63 0.28 -4.10
N GLN A 59 -18.93 0.31 -4.41
CA GLN A 59 -19.68 -0.82 -4.98
C GLN A 59 -19.29 -1.21 -6.41
N PHE A 60 -18.61 -0.32 -7.15
CA PHE A 60 -18.42 -0.51 -8.59
C PHE A 60 -17.10 -1.20 -8.96
N GLY A 61 -16.22 -1.47 -8.00
CA GLY A 61 -14.93 -2.13 -8.26
C GLY A 61 -14.06 -1.39 -9.31
N GLY A 62 -13.01 -2.06 -9.78
CA GLY A 62 -12.19 -1.59 -10.89
C GLY A 62 -10.86 -0.96 -10.48
N PHE A 63 -10.23 -0.22 -11.41
CA PHE A 63 -8.93 0.40 -11.20
C PHE A 63 -9.05 1.90 -10.95
N VAL A 64 -8.35 2.37 -9.92
CA VAL A 64 -8.11 3.81 -9.73
C VAL A 64 -6.62 4.06 -9.87
N GLN A 65 -6.24 4.91 -10.81
CA GLN A 65 -4.85 5.32 -11.00
C GLN A 65 -4.64 6.73 -10.45
N LEU A 66 -3.81 6.84 -9.42
CA LEU A 66 -3.36 8.11 -8.87
C LEU A 66 -2.00 8.48 -9.45
N THR A 67 -1.95 9.54 -10.26
CA THR A 67 -0.73 10.05 -10.88
C THR A 67 -0.36 11.44 -10.35
N GLY A 68 0.90 11.79 -10.47
CA GLY A 68 1.40 13.11 -10.06
C GLY A 68 2.92 13.10 -9.92
N GLU A 69 3.52 14.28 -9.89
CA GLU A 69 4.96 14.45 -9.70
C GLU A 69 5.44 13.96 -8.34
N VAL A 70 6.75 13.80 -8.19
CA VAL A 70 7.38 13.50 -6.90
C VAL A 70 7.09 14.64 -5.92
N GLY A 71 6.76 14.29 -4.67
CA GLY A 71 6.49 15.29 -3.63
C GLY A 71 5.07 15.89 -3.63
N THR A 72 4.18 15.48 -4.55
CA THR A 72 2.78 15.98 -4.60
C THR A 72 1.85 15.36 -3.55
N GLY A 73 2.35 14.52 -2.64
CA GLY A 73 1.57 13.96 -1.54
C GLY A 73 0.76 12.70 -1.88
N LYS A 74 1.04 11.98 -2.98
CA LYS A 74 0.32 10.74 -3.37
C LYS A 74 0.27 9.72 -2.23
N THR A 75 1.43 9.36 -1.67
CA THR A 75 1.51 8.40 -0.55
C THR A 75 0.79 8.92 0.70
N THR A 76 0.77 10.24 0.93
CA THR A 76 0.05 10.85 2.05
C THR A 76 -1.47 10.70 1.87
N ILE A 77 -2.00 10.89 0.65
CA ILE A 77 -3.41 10.68 0.34
C ILE A 77 -3.79 9.21 0.54
N VAL A 78 -2.96 8.28 0.06
CA VAL A 78 -3.17 6.84 0.29
C VAL A 78 -3.21 6.53 1.78
N ARG A 79 -2.28 7.06 2.59
CA ARG A 79 -2.30 6.90 4.05
C ARG A 79 -3.53 7.54 4.69
N THR A 80 -4.01 8.66 4.17
CA THR A 80 -5.25 9.28 4.62
C THR A 80 -6.46 8.39 4.33
N LEU A 81 -6.49 7.72 3.17
CA LEU A 81 -7.50 6.70 2.87
C LEU A 81 -7.44 5.55 3.88
N LEU A 82 -6.24 5.02 4.15
CA LEU A 82 -6.02 3.92 5.09
C LEU A 82 -6.40 4.25 6.53
N ALA A 83 -6.26 5.53 6.93
CA ALA A 83 -6.65 6.01 8.24
C ALA A 83 -8.18 6.10 8.40
N GLN A 84 -8.93 6.07 7.30
CA GLN A 84 -10.40 6.03 7.35
C GLN A 84 -10.86 4.61 7.69
N LYS A 85 -11.90 4.53 8.53
CA LYS A 85 -12.58 3.24 8.75
C LYS A 85 -13.38 2.90 7.50
N LEU A 86 -12.86 1.98 6.70
CA LEU A 86 -13.56 1.42 5.56
C LEU A 86 -14.31 0.17 6.02
N PRO A 87 -15.63 0.24 6.27
CA PRO A 87 -16.37 -0.94 6.69
C PRO A 87 -16.40 -1.97 5.56
N ASP A 88 -16.26 -3.23 5.93
CA ASP A 88 -16.38 -4.37 5.01
C ASP A 88 -15.35 -4.35 3.86
N VAL A 89 -14.17 -3.78 4.08
CA VAL A 89 -13.06 -3.75 3.13
C VAL A 89 -11.85 -4.48 3.70
N ASP A 90 -11.42 -5.55 3.04
CA ASP A 90 -10.12 -6.19 3.26
C ASP A 90 -9.07 -5.46 2.42
N LEU A 91 -7.97 -5.07 3.03
CA LEU A 91 -7.01 -4.19 2.40
C LEU A 91 -5.62 -4.84 2.37
N ALA A 92 -5.02 -4.90 1.17
CA ALA A 92 -3.63 -5.29 0.96
C ALA A 92 -2.82 -4.10 0.43
N MET A 93 -1.64 -3.84 1.01
CA MET A 93 -0.78 -2.74 0.57
C MET A 93 0.59 -3.25 0.14
N ILE A 94 0.91 -3.06 -1.13
CA ILE A 94 2.20 -3.43 -1.74
C ILE A 94 3.05 -2.18 -1.90
N LEU A 95 4.10 -2.07 -1.07
CA LEU A 95 5.01 -0.91 -1.06
C LEU A 95 6.20 -1.07 -2.02
N ASN A 96 6.60 -2.30 -2.31
CA ASN A 96 7.71 -2.60 -3.22
C ASN A 96 7.25 -3.55 -4.32
N PRO A 97 6.81 -3.03 -5.47
CA PRO A 97 6.28 -3.85 -6.54
C PRO A 97 7.37 -4.46 -7.46
N ARG A 98 8.67 -4.25 -7.16
CA ARG A 98 9.78 -4.89 -7.89
C ARG A 98 9.93 -6.36 -7.50
N GLN A 99 8.94 -7.16 -7.82
CA GLN A 99 8.82 -8.57 -7.45
C GLN A 99 8.54 -9.41 -8.70
N SER A 100 8.83 -10.69 -8.64
CA SER A 100 8.30 -11.67 -9.59
C SER A 100 6.79 -11.83 -9.41
N GLU A 101 6.11 -12.42 -10.38
CA GLU A 101 4.66 -12.71 -10.29
C GLU A 101 4.30 -13.52 -9.04
N GLN A 102 5.11 -14.53 -8.75
CA GLN A 102 4.89 -15.40 -7.59
C GLN A 102 5.07 -14.64 -6.28
N GLU A 103 6.12 -13.84 -6.14
CA GLU A 103 6.36 -13.02 -4.95
C GLU A 103 5.28 -11.96 -4.77
N PHE A 104 4.81 -11.36 -5.86
CA PHE A 104 3.75 -10.35 -5.84
C PHE A 104 2.43 -10.95 -5.34
N VAL A 105 2.00 -12.10 -5.87
CA VAL A 105 0.79 -12.77 -5.41
C VAL A 105 0.95 -13.27 -3.98
N ALA A 106 2.13 -13.78 -3.59
CA ALA A 106 2.43 -14.16 -2.21
C ALA A 106 2.29 -12.96 -1.27
N SER A 107 2.83 -11.79 -1.64
CA SER A 107 2.70 -10.55 -0.85
C SER A 107 1.25 -10.14 -0.64
N ILE A 108 0.39 -10.28 -1.67
CA ILE A 108 -1.06 -10.03 -1.51
C ILE A 108 -1.68 -11.03 -0.53
N CYS A 109 -1.32 -12.32 -0.65
CA CYS A 109 -1.80 -13.35 0.27
C CYS A 109 -1.39 -13.05 1.72
N ASP A 110 -0.13 -12.64 1.93
CA ASP A 110 0.40 -12.30 3.26
C ASP A 110 -0.35 -11.11 3.87
N GLU A 111 -0.54 -10.03 3.12
CA GLU A 111 -1.30 -8.85 3.54
C GLU A 111 -2.75 -9.18 3.91
N LEU A 112 -3.41 -10.04 3.13
CA LEU A 112 -4.77 -10.51 3.37
C LEU A 112 -4.85 -11.67 4.38
N ARG A 113 -3.70 -12.13 4.91
CA ARG A 113 -3.61 -13.27 5.83
C ARG A 113 -4.19 -14.57 5.26
N VAL A 114 -4.03 -14.76 3.95
CA VAL A 114 -4.41 -15.99 3.26
C VAL A 114 -3.35 -17.05 3.51
N SER A 115 -3.74 -18.20 4.06
CA SER A 115 -2.82 -19.30 4.33
C SER A 115 -2.49 -20.06 3.04
N TYR A 116 -1.21 -20.36 2.82
CA TYR A 116 -0.70 -21.17 1.72
C TYR A 116 0.52 -21.99 2.16
N PRO A 117 0.84 -23.13 1.52
CA PRO A 117 1.97 -23.96 1.88
C PRO A 117 3.32 -23.29 1.58
N ALA A 118 4.35 -23.57 2.38
CA ALA A 118 5.70 -23.11 2.10
C ALA A 118 6.17 -23.62 0.72
N GLY A 119 6.78 -22.75 -0.08
CA GLY A 119 7.19 -23.09 -1.46
C GLY A 119 6.04 -23.24 -2.46
N ALA A 120 4.87 -22.69 -2.15
CA ALA A 120 3.71 -22.74 -3.05
C ALA A 120 4.04 -22.21 -4.45
N SER A 121 3.57 -22.89 -5.48
CA SER A 121 3.66 -22.41 -6.86
C SER A 121 2.77 -21.17 -7.09
N LEU A 122 3.04 -20.40 -8.16
CA LEU A 122 2.17 -19.28 -8.54
C LEU A 122 0.71 -19.73 -8.65
N LYS A 123 0.46 -20.90 -9.28
CA LYS A 123 -0.89 -21.45 -9.39
C LYS A 123 -1.53 -21.67 -8.03
N THR A 124 -0.81 -22.27 -7.08
CA THR A 124 -1.31 -22.54 -5.72
C THR A 124 -1.67 -21.25 -4.99
N LEU A 125 -0.84 -20.20 -5.13
CA LEU A 125 -1.09 -18.89 -4.56
C LEU A 125 -2.32 -18.22 -5.15
N VAL A 126 -2.45 -18.25 -6.48
CA VAL A 126 -3.61 -17.70 -7.19
C VAL A 126 -4.89 -18.43 -6.79
N ASP A 127 -4.87 -19.77 -6.72
CA ASP A 127 -6.04 -20.57 -6.31
C ASP A 127 -6.46 -20.24 -4.86
N ALA A 128 -5.48 -20.09 -3.94
CA ALA A 128 -5.74 -19.70 -2.54
C ALA A 128 -6.32 -18.28 -2.43
N LEU A 129 -5.74 -17.34 -3.18
CA LEU A 129 -6.21 -15.95 -3.22
C LEU A 129 -7.64 -15.88 -3.78
N ASN A 130 -7.93 -16.59 -4.89
CA ASN A 130 -9.26 -16.65 -5.48
C ASN A 130 -10.31 -17.22 -4.52
N ALA A 131 -9.97 -18.27 -3.79
CA ALA A 131 -10.86 -18.84 -2.78
C ALA A 131 -11.17 -17.81 -1.67
N HIS A 132 -10.16 -17.05 -1.23
CA HIS A 132 -10.35 -15.98 -0.25
C HIS A 132 -11.23 -14.85 -0.77
N LEU A 133 -10.98 -14.36 -2.00
CA LEU A 133 -11.77 -13.31 -2.64
C LEU A 133 -13.24 -13.69 -2.77
N LEU A 134 -13.53 -14.93 -3.20
CA LEU A 134 -14.89 -15.44 -3.29
C LEU A 134 -15.57 -15.56 -1.93
N ALA A 135 -14.84 -16.00 -0.89
CA ALA A 135 -15.36 -16.09 0.46
C ALA A 135 -15.65 -14.71 1.07
N ALA A 136 -14.76 -13.74 0.87
CA ALA A 136 -14.96 -12.36 1.29
C ALA A 136 -16.18 -11.73 0.61
N HIS A 137 -16.30 -11.89 -0.71
CA HIS A 137 -17.45 -11.41 -1.48
C HIS A 137 -18.77 -12.02 -1.00
N ALA A 138 -18.81 -13.33 -0.72
CA ALA A 138 -19.99 -14.01 -0.18
C ALA A 138 -20.44 -13.48 1.19
N GLN A 139 -19.51 -12.84 1.93
CA GLN A 139 -19.78 -12.18 3.22
C GLN A 139 -20.08 -10.67 3.06
N GLY A 140 -20.23 -10.17 1.84
CA GLY A 140 -20.44 -8.76 1.55
C GLY A 140 -19.19 -7.90 1.74
N ARG A 141 -18.01 -8.52 1.93
CA ARG A 141 -16.72 -7.81 2.04
C ARG A 141 -16.07 -7.62 0.67
N ARG A 142 -15.33 -6.56 0.54
CA ARG A 142 -14.56 -6.23 -0.67
C ARG A 142 -13.08 -6.27 -0.37
N THR A 143 -12.31 -6.64 -1.38
CA THR A 143 -10.85 -6.64 -1.28
C THR A 143 -10.29 -5.51 -2.15
N VAL A 144 -9.47 -4.68 -1.54
CA VAL A 144 -8.78 -3.57 -2.21
C VAL A 144 -7.28 -3.81 -2.13
N VAL A 145 -6.61 -3.84 -3.27
CA VAL A 145 -5.16 -3.92 -3.36
C VAL A 145 -4.61 -2.56 -3.73
N ILE A 146 -3.77 -2.00 -2.88
CA ILE A 146 -3.08 -0.74 -3.12
C ILE A 146 -1.64 -1.04 -3.50
N ILE A 147 -1.20 -0.51 -4.64
CA ILE A 147 0.16 -0.68 -5.12
C ILE A 147 0.81 0.70 -5.17
N ASP A 148 1.75 0.97 -4.28
CA ASP A 148 2.58 2.18 -4.34
C ASP A 148 3.73 1.98 -5.33
N GLU A 149 4.22 3.07 -5.93
CA GLU A 149 5.29 3.03 -6.95
C GLU A 149 5.00 2.07 -8.12
N ALA A 150 3.74 2.00 -8.57
CA ALA A 150 3.26 1.05 -9.60
C ALA A 150 4.01 1.12 -10.94
N GLN A 151 4.74 2.22 -11.23
CA GLN A 151 5.61 2.31 -12.40
C GLN A 151 6.79 1.32 -12.36
N ASN A 152 7.07 0.73 -11.21
CA ASN A 152 8.11 -0.29 -11.05
C ASN A 152 7.60 -1.73 -11.28
N LEU A 153 6.30 -1.93 -11.54
CA LEU A 153 5.74 -3.24 -11.88
C LEU A 153 6.33 -3.77 -13.20
N GLN A 154 6.66 -5.04 -13.21
CA GLN A 154 6.99 -5.73 -14.45
C GLN A 154 5.72 -5.97 -15.28
N PRO A 155 5.81 -6.00 -16.62
CA PRO A 155 4.64 -6.24 -17.48
C PRO A 155 3.88 -7.53 -17.16
N SER A 156 4.60 -8.59 -16.79
CA SER A 156 3.99 -9.87 -16.39
C SER A 156 3.18 -9.75 -15.09
N VAL A 157 3.66 -8.95 -14.13
CA VAL A 157 2.94 -8.68 -12.87
C VAL A 157 1.68 -7.84 -13.14
N LEU A 158 1.75 -6.85 -14.03
CA LEU A 158 0.58 -6.08 -14.47
C LEU A 158 -0.50 -6.99 -15.08
N GLU A 159 -0.09 -8.00 -15.86
CA GLU A 159 -1.03 -8.98 -16.41
C GLU A 159 -1.67 -9.84 -15.30
N GLN A 160 -0.93 -10.23 -14.26
CA GLN A 160 -1.51 -10.91 -13.10
C GLN A 160 -2.52 -10.04 -12.38
N VAL A 161 -2.23 -8.75 -12.17
CA VAL A 161 -3.18 -7.79 -11.59
C VAL A 161 -4.47 -7.73 -12.42
N ARG A 162 -4.34 -7.65 -13.75
CA ARG A 162 -5.49 -7.65 -14.68
C ARG A 162 -6.31 -8.94 -14.59
N LEU A 163 -5.66 -10.09 -14.48
CA LEU A 163 -6.34 -11.39 -14.37
C LEU A 163 -7.11 -11.52 -13.06
N LEU A 164 -6.56 -11.02 -11.95
CA LEU A 164 -7.23 -11.04 -10.64
C LEU A 164 -8.51 -10.21 -10.62
N THR A 165 -8.57 -9.09 -11.37
CA THR A 165 -9.77 -8.24 -11.43
C THR A 165 -10.90 -8.85 -12.29
N ASN A 166 -10.59 -9.78 -13.18
CA ASN A 166 -11.61 -10.43 -14.01
C ASN A 166 -12.51 -11.43 -13.24
N LEU A 167 -12.17 -11.75 -11.99
CA LEU A 167 -12.98 -12.68 -11.17
C LEU A 167 -14.34 -12.09 -10.78
N GLU A 168 -14.48 -10.77 -10.76
CA GLU A 168 -15.74 -10.10 -10.42
C GLU A 168 -16.76 -10.13 -11.57
N THR A 169 -16.32 -10.24 -12.82
CA THR A 169 -17.17 -10.09 -14.01
C THR A 169 -17.95 -11.36 -14.40
N HIS A 170 -17.70 -12.50 -13.80
CA HIS A 170 -18.35 -13.76 -14.18
C HIS A 170 -19.67 -14.07 -13.45
N LYS A 171 -20.14 -13.25 -12.51
CA LYS A 171 -21.36 -13.53 -11.73
C LYS A 171 -22.53 -12.57 -11.93
N GLU A 172 -22.38 -11.53 -12.74
CA GLU A 172 -23.51 -10.68 -13.15
C GLU A 172 -23.79 -10.85 -14.66
N LYS A 173 -24.39 -11.98 -14.98
CA LYS A 173 -25.18 -12.18 -16.20
C LYS A 173 -26.46 -12.89 -15.84
#